data_0ffd0ede9ac00de1197486b2da548bbb
#
_entry.id   0ffd0ede9ac00de1197486b2da548bbb
#
_cell.length_a   1.000
_cell.length_b   1.000
_cell.length_c   1.000
_cell.angle_alpha   90.00
_cell.angle_beta   90.00
_cell.angle_gamma   90.00
#
_symmetry.space_group_name_H-M   'P 1'
#
loop_
_entity.id
_entity.type
_entity.pdbx_description
1 polymer ?
#
loop_
_entity_poly.entity_id
_entity_poly.type
_entity_poly.pdbx_seq_one_letter_code
_entity_poly.pdbx_strand_id
1 'polypeptide(L)'
;YEAAQQLKNLNIGVSTSVGIGGDPINGSSFKDIIGKFEEDDETDVILMIGEIGGPQEVAAGKFAKENMKKPVIAYIAGLTAPKGRVMGHAGAIVSAYGESAVEKVEILKEYGVIISKNPSVMGDTVKSIIDKT
;
A
#
# COMPACT_ATOMS: atom_id res chain seq x y z
N TYR A 1 -5.37 -11.52 2.62
CA TYR A 1 -5.00 -12.94 2.90
C TYR A 1 -3.93 -13.44 1.93
N GLU A 2 -4.00 -13.10 0.65
CA GLU A 2 -3.01 -13.53 -0.35
C GLU A 2 -1.59 -13.05 -0.02
N ALA A 3 -1.44 -11.81 0.38
CA ALA A 3 -0.14 -11.27 0.80
C ALA A 3 0.42 -12.03 2.02
N ALA A 4 -0.41 -12.26 3.03
CA ALA A 4 -0.02 -12.99 4.22
C ALA A 4 0.42 -14.43 3.89
N GLN A 5 -0.28 -15.10 2.96
CA GLN A 5 0.08 -16.44 2.50
C GLN A 5 1.43 -16.46 1.77
N GLN A 6 1.68 -15.47 0.91
CA GLN A 6 2.97 -15.35 0.21
C GLN A 6 4.13 -15.15 1.19
N LEU A 7 3.96 -14.27 2.17
CA LEU A 7 4.98 -14.04 3.21
C LEU A 7 5.25 -15.31 4.03
N LYS A 8 4.19 -16.01 4.44
CA LYS A 8 4.31 -17.29 5.14
C LYS A 8 5.10 -18.32 4.33
N ASN A 9 4.81 -18.45 3.04
CA ASN A 9 5.50 -19.39 2.16
C ASN A 9 6.99 -19.08 2.01
N LEU A 10 7.38 -17.82 2.20
CA LEU A 10 8.77 -17.36 2.15
C LEU A 10 9.43 -17.32 3.54
N ASN A 11 8.76 -17.84 4.59
CA ASN A 11 9.21 -17.77 5.97
C ASN A 11 9.46 -16.35 6.48
N ILE A 12 8.69 -15.39 5.99
CA ILE A 12 8.72 -13.99 6.46
C ILE A 12 7.61 -13.81 7.48
N GLY A 13 7.99 -13.37 8.69
CA GLY A 13 7.06 -13.09 9.78
C GLY A 13 6.24 -11.83 9.52
N VAL A 14 5.01 -11.81 10.05
CA VAL A 14 4.14 -10.63 10.05
C VAL A 14 3.94 -10.19 11.48
N SER A 15 4.51 -9.04 11.84
CA SER A 15 4.35 -8.48 13.19
C SER A 15 2.90 -8.01 13.44
N THR A 16 2.32 -7.35 12.47
CA THR A 16 0.98 -6.77 12.59
C THR A 16 0.31 -6.66 11.23
N SER A 17 -1.00 -6.92 11.19
CA SER A 17 -1.84 -6.76 10.00
C SER A 17 -3.06 -5.92 10.36
N VAL A 18 -3.31 -4.85 9.61
CA VAL A 18 -4.40 -3.90 9.85
C VAL A 18 -5.25 -3.74 8.59
N GLY A 19 -6.55 -3.91 8.70
CA GLY A 19 -7.52 -3.53 7.69
C GLY A 19 -8.11 -2.16 8.00
N ILE A 20 -8.09 -1.25 7.01
CA ILE A 20 -8.59 0.12 7.17
C ILE A 20 -10.04 0.24 6.67
N GLY A 21 -10.41 -0.58 5.68
CA GLY A 21 -11.72 -0.52 5.03
C GLY A 21 -11.69 0.26 3.72
N GLY A 22 -12.76 0.17 2.97
CA GLY A 22 -12.90 0.75 1.64
C GLY A 22 -13.94 1.88 1.54
N ASP A 23 -14.35 2.45 2.65
CA ASP A 23 -15.27 3.59 2.66
C ASP A 23 -14.54 4.92 2.47
N PRO A 24 -15.19 5.95 1.92
CA PRO A 24 -14.59 7.29 1.79
C PRO A 24 -14.20 7.92 3.12
N ILE A 25 -14.90 7.56 4.21
CA ILE A 25 -14.64 8.05 5.55
C ILE A 25 -14.25 6.87 6.43
N ASN A 26 -13.00 6.85 6.87
CA ASN A 26 -12.40 5.80 7.71
C ASN A 26 -12.06 6.34 9.09
N GLY A 27 -12.00 5.47 10.09
CA GLY A 27 -11.54 5.81 11.43
C GLY A 27 -10.04 6.11 11.48
N SER A 28 -9.25 5.44 10.65
CA SER A 28 -7.81 5.68 10.50
C SER A 28 -7.45 5.68 9.02
N SER A 29 -6.44 6.46 8.65
CA SER A 29 -5.90 6.50 7.30
C SER A 29 -4.67 5.60 7.16
N PHE A 30 -4.23 5.32 5.92
CA PHE A 30 -2.93 4.68 5.68
C PHE A 30 -1.78 5.45 6.34
N LYS A 31 -1.78 6.77 6.23
CA LYS A 31 -0.78 7.63 6.86
C LYS A 31 -0.68 7.39 8.37
N ASP A 32 -1.81 7.32 9.06
CA ASP A 32 -1.84 7.11 10.52
C ASP A 32 -1.22 5.75 10.89
N ILE A 33 -1.56 4.70 10.15
CA ILE A 33 -1.11 3.35 10.43
C ILE A 33 0.37 3.16 10.09
N ILE A 34 0.84 3.64 8.95
CA ILE A 34 2.27 3.50 8.62
C ILE A 34 3.16 4.30 9.57
N GLY A 35 2.67 5.44 10.08
CA GLY A 35 3.36 6.20 11.13
C GLY A 35 3.55 5.38 12.41
N LYS A 36 2.54 4.61 12.80
CA LYS A 36 2.66 3.69 13.94
C LYS A 36 3.63 2.54 13.67
N PHE A 37 3.65 2.01 12.45
CA PHE A 37 4.61 0.97 12.07
C PHE A 37 6.05 1.48 12.03
N GLU A 38 6.28 2.74 11.70
CA GLU A 38 7.61 3.35 11.78
C GLU A 38 8.18 3.32 13.21
N GLU A 39 7.32 3.50 14.20
CA GLU A 39 7.67 3.50 15.62
C GLU A 39 7.75 2.08 16.22
N ASP A 40 7.29 1.06 15.52
CA ASP A 40 7.24 -0.31 16.00
C ASP A 40 8.57 -1.05 15.79
N ASP A 41 9.24 -1.39 16.88
CA ASP A 41 10.54 -2.08 16.83
C ASP A 41 10.46 -3.49 16.21
N GLU A 42 9.30 -4.10 16.17
CA GLU A 42 9.09 -5.42 15.56
C GLU A 42 8.78 -5.37 14.05
N THR A 43 8.65 -4.16 13.48
CA THR A 43 8.35 -3.94 12.06
C THR A 43 9.60 -3.46 11.32
N ASP A 44 10.07 -4.22 10.34
CA ASP A 44 11.22 -3.86 9.50
C ASP A 44 10.81 -3.27 8.15
N VAL A 45 9.72 -3.76 7.58
CA VAL A 45 9.22 -3.39 6.25
C VAL A 45 7.69 -3.28 6.32
N ILE A 46 7.14 -2.34 5.57
CA ILE A 46 5.69 -2.14 5.49
C ILE A 46 5.20 -2.50 4.10
N LEU A 47 4.18 -3.35 4.03
CA LEU A 47 3.45 -3.66 2.80
C LEU A 47 2.07 -3.00 2.87
N MET A 48 1.85 -2.03 2.02
CA MET A 48 0.58 -1.33 1.86
C MET A 48 -0.18 -1.88 0.65
N ILE A 49 -1.43 -2.26 0.85
CA ILE A 49 -2.31 -2.75 -0.23
C ILE A 49 -3.46 -1.78 -0.37
N GLY A 50 -3.52 -1.11 -1.50
CA GLY A 50 -4.53 -0.11 -1.81
C GLY A 50 -5.30 -0.42 -3.08
N GLU A 51 -6.16 0.48 -3.46
CA GLU A 51 -7.01 0.40 -4.63
C GLU A 51 -7.24 1.77 -5.25
N ILE A 52 -8.01 1.83 -6.32
CA ILE A 52 -8.42 3.09 -6.95
C ILE A 52 -9.29 3.93 -6.00
N GLY A 53 -9.34 5.22 -6.25
CA GLY A 53 -10.21 6.16 -5.53
C GLY A 53 -9.53 6.77 -4.30
N GLY A 54 -9.85 8.02 -4.06
CA GLY A 54 -9.37 8.80 -2.93
C GLY A 54 -7.85 9.05 -2.91
N PRO A 55 -7.39 9.90 -2.00
CA PRO A 55 -6.00 10.33 -1.94
C PRO A 55 -5.16 9.60 -0.87
N GLN A 56 -5.69 8.61 -0.17
CA GLN A 56 -5.08 8.08 1.06
C GLN A 56 -3.71 7.43 0.83
N GLU A 57 -3.55 6.64 -0.23
CA GLU A 57 -2.28 5.96 -0.53
C GLU A 57 -1.19 6.98 -0.89
N VAL A 58 -1.54 7.98 -1.70
CA VAL A 58 -0.62 9.06 -2.10
C VAL A 58 -0.20 9.88 -0.88
N ALA A 59 -1.12 10.20 0.01
CA ALA A 59 -0.83 10.90 1.26
C ALA A 59 0.12 10.09 2.15
N ALA A 60 -0.06 8.77 2.22
CA ALA A 60 0.84 7.87 2.93
C ALA A 60 2.24 7.86 2.31
N GLY A 61 2.34 7.81 0.99
CA GLY A 61 3.62 7.86 0.28
C GLY A 61 4.39 9.16 0.55
N LYS A 62 3.70 10.30 0.51
CA LYS A 62 4.30 11.59 0.85
C LYS A 62 4.81 11.61 2.29
N PHE A 63 4.00 11.16 3.24
CA PHE A 63 4.39 11.04 4.64
C PHE A 63 5.63 10.15 4.82
N ALA A 64 5.65 9.00 4.15
CA ALA A 64 6.78 8.08 4.21
C ALA A 64 8.08 8.74 3.73
N LYS A 65 8.04 9.46 2.60
CA LYS A 65 9.20 10.20 2.08
C LYS A 65 9.73 11.23 3.08
N GLU A 66 8.84 11.95 3.74
CA GLU A 66 9.20 13.07 4.61
C GLU A 66 9.60 12.64 6.03
N ASN A 67 9.08 11.51 6.54
CA ASN A 67 9.13 11.18 7.95
C ASN A 67 9.62 9.76 8.27
N MET A 68 9.74 8.86 7.30
CA MET A 68 10.02 7.46 7.57
C MET A 68 11.38 7.03 7.05
N LYS A 69 11.98 6.07 7.75
CA LYS A 69 13.22 5.39 7.35
C LYS A 69 12.95 3.95 6.88
N LYS A 70 11.91 3.30 7.40
CA LYS A 70 11.55 1.94 7.03
C LYS A 70 11.04 1.89 5.59
N PRO A 71 11.43 0.87 4.82
CA PRO A 71 10.93 0.70 3.46
C PRO A 71 9.42 0.50 3.44
N VAL A 72 8.75 1.19 2.51
CA VAL A 72 7.33 1.00 2.22
C VAL A 72 7.19 0.41 0.83
N ILE A 73 6.49 -0.71 0.75
CA ILE A 73 6.14 -1.40 -0.49
C ILE A 73 4.64 -1.22 -0.68
N ALA A 74 4.20 -0.99 -1.90
CA ALA A 74 2.78 -0.85 -2.20
C ALA A 74 2.35 -1.74 -3.38
N TYR A 75 1.16 -2.29 -3.27
CA TYR A 75 0.40 -2.84 -4.37
C TYR A 75 -0.91 -2.06 -4.48
N ILE A 76 -1.24 -1.58 -5.69
CA ILE A 76 -2.48 -0.85 -5.96
C ILE A 76 -3.32 -1.65 -6.94
N ALA A 77 -4.48 -2.09 -6.48
CA ALA A 77 -5.43 -2.83 -7.31
C ALA A 77 -6.19 -1.90 -8.27
N GLY A 78 -6.61 -2.43 -9.41
CA GLY A 78 -7.50 -1.74 -10.32
C GLY A 78 -6.84 -1.06 -11.53
N LEU A 79 -5.71 -1.54 -12.01
CA LEU A 79 -5.02 -0.98 -13.21
C LEU A 79 -5.93 -0.85 -14.43
N THR A 80 -6.94 -1.72 -14.56
CA THR A 80 -7.88 -1.74 -15.69
C THR A 80 -9.25 -1.17 -15.33
N ALA A 81 -9.41 -0.57 -14.15
CA ALA A 81 -10.69 -0.04 -13.71
C ALA A 81 -11.13 1.17 -14.55
N PRO A 82 -12.38 1.19 -15.05
CA PRO A 82 -12.89 2.33 -15.80
C PRO A 82 -13.17 3.52 -14.88
N LYS A 83 -12.99 4.72 -15.43
CA LYS A 83 -13.30 5.96 -14.70
C LYS A 83 -14.79 6.07 -14.39
N GLY A 84 -15.12 6.63 -13.23
CA GLY A 84 -16.49 6.93 -12.84
C GLY A 84 -17.33 5.73 -12.43
N ARG A 85 -16.76 4.52 -12.34
CA ARG A 85 -17.44 3.32 -11.90
C ARG A 85 -16.95 2.87 -10.54
N VAL A 86 -17.87 2.56 -9.63
CA VAL A 86 -17.57 1.96 -8.32
C VAL A 86 -17.11 0.51 -8.50
N MET A 87 -15.97 0.16 -7.92
CA MET A 87 -15.34 -1.15 -8.06
C MET A 87 -15.25 -1.87 -6.70
N GLY A 88 -16.39 -2.36 -6.22
CA GLY A 88 -16.48 -3.15 -4.98
C GLY A 88 -16.79 -2.32 -3.73
N HIS A 89 -15.94 -1.38 -3.36
CA HIS A 89 -16.16 -0.50 -2.20
C HIS A 89 -16.70 0.87 -2.63
N ALA A 90 -17.42 1.55 -1.73
CA ALA A 90 -17.99 2.87 -2.01
C ALA A 90 -16.94 3.91 -2.38
N GLY A 91 -15.73 3.83 -1.78
CA GLY A 91 -14.60 4.70 -2.08
C GLY A 91 -13.76 4.28 -3.30
N ALA A 92 -13.99 3.08 -3.85
CA ALA A 92 -13.24 2.54 -4.98
C ALA A 92 -13.80 3.07 -6.32
N ILE A 93 -13.68 4.37 -6.53
CA ILE A 93 -14.12 5.08 -7.74
C ILE A 93 -13.06 6.12 -8.15
N VAL A 94 -12.73 6.18 -9.44
CA VAL A 94 -11.86 7.20 -10.00
C VAL A 94 -12.70 8.42 -10.36
N SER A 95 -12.64 9.47 -9.57
CA SER A 95 -13.39 10.71 -9.75
C SER A 95 -12.52 11.92 -10.04
N ALA A 96 -11.24 11.89 -9.67
CA ALA A 96 -10.31 12.99 -9.84
C ALA A 96 -8.93 12.49 -10.33
N TYR A 97 -8.06 13.43 -10.69
CA TYR A 97 -6.67 13.13 -11.03
C TYR A 97 -5.92 12.57 -9.80
N GLY A 98 -5.09 11.57 -10.04
CA GLY A 98 -4.33 10.90 -8.99
C GLY A 98 -5.06 9.76 -8.28
N GLU A 99 -6.31 9.49 -8.65
CA GLU A 99 -7.14 8.44 -8.03
C GLU A 99 -7.14 7.11 -8.81
N SER A 100 -6.69 7.08 -10.06
CA SER A 100 -6.52 5.82 -10.79
C SER A 100 -5.33 5.03 -10.26
N ALA A 101 -5.35 3.72 -10.45
CA ALA A 101 -4.23 2.88 -10.01
C ALA A 101 -2.91 3.25 -10.71
N VAL A 102 -2.96 3.58 -11.99
CA VAL A 102 -1.77 3.99 -12.77
C VAL A 102 -1.18 5.28 -12.19
N GLU A 103 -2.01 6.30 -11.98
CA GLU A 103 -1.56 7.59 -11.42
C GLU A 103 -1.02 7.43 -10.00
N LYS A 104 -1.70 6.66 -9.15
CA LYS A 104 -1.21 6.37 -7.79
C LYS A 104 0.15 5.70 -7.80
N VAL A 105 0.36 4.70 -8.66
CA VAL A 105 1.64 4.00 -8.78
C VAL A 105 2.75 4.96 -9.20
N GLU A 106 2.52 5.83 -10.17
CA GLU A 106 3.51 6.82 -10.62
C GLU A 106 3.88 7.79 -9.51
N ILE A 107 2.89 8.35 -8.83
CA ILE A 107 3.11 9.29 -7.72
C ILE A 107 3.83 8.61 -6.55
N LEU A 108 3.44 7.39 -6.20
CA LEU A 108 4.08 6.64 -5.12
C LEU A 108 5.56 6.35 -5.42
N LYS A 109 5.90 6.04 -6.68
CA LYS A 109 7.30 5.87 -7.10
C LYS A 109 8.11 7.15 -6.90
N GLU A 110 7.55 8.31 -7.21
CA GLU A 110 8.20 9.61 -7.00
C GLU A 110 8.47 9.88 -5.51
N TYR A 111 7.64 9.34 -4.63
CA TYR A 111 7.84 9.41 -3.18
C TYR A 111 8.79 8.32 -2.63
N GLY A 112 9.35 7.48 -3.49
CA GLY A 112 10.29 6.43 -3.08
C GLY A 112 9.62 5.15 -2.55
N VAL A 113 8.32 4.99 -2.74
CA VAL A 113 7.60 3.76 -2.42
C VAL A 113 7.93 2.69 -3.48
N ILE A 114 8.23 1.49 -3.03
CA ILE A 114 8.56 0.36 -3.89
C ILE A 114 7.25 -0.29 -4.34
N ILE A 115 7.07 -0.47 -5.65
CA ILE A 115 5.82 -0.99 -6.20
C ILE A 115 5.93 -2.49 -6.50
N SER A 116 5.02 -3.26 -5.94
CA SER A 116 4.74 -4.63 -6.38
C SER A 116 3.92 -4.57 -7.67
N LYS A 117 4.42 -5.19 -8.75
CA LYS A 117 3.84 -5.05 -10.09
C LYS A 117 2.48 -5.71 -10.25
N ASN A 118 2.24 -6.77 -9.47
CA ASN A 118 0.98 -7.50 -9.50
C ASN A 118 0.78 -8.24 -8.16
N PRO A 119 -0.43 -8.74 -7.87
CA PRO A 119 -0.72 -9.37 -6.57
C PRO A 119 0.07 -10.65 -6.31
N SER A 120 0.52 -11.36 -7.35
CA SER A 120 1.22 -12.65 -7.17
C SER A 120 2.69 -12.52 -6.73
N VAL A 121 3.27 -11.32 -6.80
CA VAL A 121 4.69 -11.07 -6.47
C VAL A 121 4.88 -10.14 -5.27
N MET A 122 3.84 -9.91 -4.48
CA MET A 122 3.94 -9.08 -3.27
C MET A 122 4.98 -9.64 -2.28
N GLY A 123 4.93 -10.93 -2.00
CA GLY A 123 5.88 -11.59 -1.11
C GLY A 123 7.31 -11.54 -1.63
N ASP A 124 7.52 -11.81 -2.93
CA ASP A 124 8.85 -11.74 -3.55
C ASP A 124 9.42 -10.32 -3.50
N THR A 125 8.58 -9.31 -3.67
CA THR A 125 8.99 -7.91 -3.56
C THR A 125 9.45 -7.58 -2.14
N VAL A 126 8.70 -8.00 -1.13
CA VAL A 126 9.10 -7.85 0.28
C VAL A 126 10.42 -8.56 0.54
N LYS A 127 10.55 -9.82 0.11
CA LYS A 127 11.78 -10.60 0.28
C LYS A 127 12.99 -9.89 -0.33
N SER A 128 12.86 -9.33 -1.52
CA SER A 128 13.94 -8.63 -2.19
C SER A 128 14.46 -7.42 -1.40
N ILE A 129 13.59 -6.77 -0.64
CA ILE A 129 13.97 -5.63 0.21
C ILE A 129 14.62 -6.10 1.50
N ILE A 130 14.07 -7.13 2.15
CA ILE A 130 14.65 -7.72 3.36
C ILE A 130 16.07 -8.24 3.07
N ASP A 131 16.29 -8.91 1.96
CA ASP A 131 17.59 -9.49 1.58
C ASP A 131 18.66 -8.42 1.28
N LYS A 132 18.29 -7.16 1.07
CA LYS A 132 19.19 -6.03 0.84
C LYS A 132 19.58 -5.28 2.13
N THR A 133 18.87 -5.54 3.20
CA THR A 133 19.14 -4.95 4.52
C THR A 133 19.91 -5.95 5.44
#